data_222e653d3e3b1c251b8908223701bfd7
#
_entry.id   222e653d3e3b1c251b8908223701bfd7
#
_cell.length_a   1.000
_cell.length_b   1.000
_cell.length_c   1.000
_cell.angle_alpha   90.00
_cell.angle_beta   90.00
_cell.angle_gamma   90.00
#
_symmetry.space_group_name_H-M   'P 1'
#
loop_
_entity.id
_entity.type
_entity.pdbx_description
1 polymer ?
#
loop_
_entity_poly.entity_id
_entity_poly.type
_entity_poly.pdbx_seq_one_letter_code
_entity_poly.pdbx_strand_id
1 'polypeptide(L)'
;ECNFTLETILGEVRIRGVWILIGLGLTWLTCYWFSEECIFLLAQPFLTXPLDSYFVCTQLTEAFSTYVATSLIACFYFVFPFISYQIWCFLIPSCYREQRTKYNRFLHFSGFCLFFFLFLTFSWVVPNVWHFLYFVGATSTESLMIKLQPKIYDYIMFTLRILCISSVCSQVPVIVICLLEPRGLSVVTNHRRFFIVFSLFTAALSTPPDIWCQMVASFLIFVIIELAVYVALIVQVREEGWTSRMRESGSIDTKEE
;
A
#
# COMPACT_ATOMS: atom_id res chain seq x y z
N GLU A 1 -20.11 28.76 22.03
CA GLU A 1 -19.76 27.33 22.24
C GLU A 1 -19.19 26.70 20.96
N CYS A 2 -19.82 26.89 19.79
CA CYS A 2 -19.36 26.31 18.51
C CYS A 2 -17.94 26.80 18.12
N ASN A 3 -17.65 28.09 18.31
CA ASN A 3 -16.32 28.66 17.99
C ASN A 3 -15.23 28.12 18.90
N PHE A 4 -15.53 27.89 20.19
CA PHE A 4 -14.58 27.35 21.17
C PHE A 4 -14.18 25.89 20.81
N THR A 5 -15.17 25.06 20.43
CA THR A 5 -14.90 23.67 20.02
C THR A 5 -14.08 23.61 18.74
N LEU A 6 -14.36 24.50 17.78
CA LEU A 6 -13.61 24.57 16.51
C LEU A 6 -12.15 24.97 16.74
N GLU A 7 -11.87 25.96 17.60
CA GLU A 7 -10.50 26.37 17.97
C GLU A 7 -9.74 25.24 18.64
N THR A 8 -10.38 24.46 19.51
CA THR A 8 -9.76 23.33 20.19
C THR A 8 -9.37 22.22 19.19
N ILE A 9 -10.28 21.89 18.25
CA ILE A 9 -10.05 20.90 17.19
C ILE A 9 -8.89 21.34 16.29
N LEU A 10 -8.88 22.61 15.86
CA LEU A 10 -7.81 23.17 15.00
C LEU A 10 -6.46 23.16 15.73
N GLY A 11 -6.45 23.47 17.01
CA GLY A 11 -5.25 23.39 17.85
C GLY A 11 -4.67 21.97 17.92
N GLU A 12 -5.53 20.97 18.11
CA GLU A 12 -5.13 19.56 18.14
C GLU A 12 -4.57 19.10 16.79
N VAL A 13 -5.23 19.46 15.67
CA VAL A 13 -4.76 19.14 14.31
C VAL A 13 -3.37 19.74 14.06
N ARG A 14 -3.19 21.01 14.47
CA ARG A 14 -1.91 21.72 14.28
C ARG A 14 -0.78 21.04 15.06
N ILE A 15 -1.00 20.68 16.33
CA ILE A 15 0.01 20.00 17.18
C ILE A 15 0.38 18.63 16.57
N ARG A 16 -0.61 17.84 16.17
CA ARG A 16 -0.38 16.52 15.55
C ARG A 16 0.33 16.66 14.20
N GLY A 17 -0.02 17.70 13.40
CA GLY A 17 0.66 18.02 12.14
C GLY A 17 2.13 18.32 12.35
N VAL A 18 2.47 19.10 13.38
CA VAL A 18 3.87 19.40 13.75
C VAL A 18 4.62 18.12 14.13
N TRP A 19 4.01 17.21 14.91
CA TRP A 19 4.62 15.93 15.26
C TRP A 19 4.88 15.05 14.03
N ILE A 20 3.96 15.03 13.07
CA ILE A 20 4.11 14.30 11.80
C ILE A 20 5.29 14.89 11.00
N LEU A 21 5.38 16.23 10.92
CA LEU A 21 6.47 16.91 10.18
C LEU A 21 7.83 16.64 10.82
N ILE A 22 7.92 16.67 12.15
CA ILE A 22 9.16 16.34 12.90
C ILE A 22 9.55 14.87 12.63
N GLY A 23 8.58 13.96 12.72
CA GLY A 23 8.79 12.53 12.44
C GLY A 23 9.28 12.30 11.01
N LEU A 24 8.65 12.97 10.02
CA LEU A 24 9.07 12.90 8.61
C LEU A 24 10.50 13.41 8.42
N GLY A 25 10.84 14.55 9.02
CA GLY A 25 12.17 15.16 8.91
C GLY A 25 13.26 14.25 9.47
N LEU A 26 13.07 13.74 10.69
CA LEU A 26 14.04 12.84 11.35
C LEU A 26 14.21 11.53 10.58
N THR A 27 13.10 10.93 10.13
CA THR A 27 13.12 9.67 9.36
C THR A 27 13.78 9.89 8.00
N TRP A 28 13.52 11.03 7.35
CA TRP A 28 14.17 11.36 6.06
C TRP A 28 15.69 11.49 6.22
N LEU A 29 16.17 12.15 7.27
CA LEU A 29 17.60 12.27 7.55
C LEU A 29 18.25 10.89 7.75
N THR A 30 17.60 10.00 8.51
CA THR A 30 18.08 8.61 8.70
C THR A 30 18.06 7.82 7.39
N CYS A 31 16.99 7.92 6.60
CA CYS A 31 16.88 7.23 5.30
C CYS A 31 17.91 7.77 4.29
N TYR A 32 18.21 9.05 4.33
CA TYR A 32 19.25 9.64 3.47
C TYR A 32 20.64 9.12 3.85
N TRP A 33 20.91 8.96 5.15
CA TRP A 33 22.18 8.39 5.63
C TRP A 33 22.37 6.94 5.13
N PHE A 34 21.30 6.16 5.07
CA PHE A 34 21.32 4.77 4.61
C PHE A 34 20.83 4.61 3.15
N SER A 35 20.92 5.68 2.34
CA SER A 35 20.41 5.66 0.96
C SER A 35 21.16 4.70 0.04
N GLU A 36 22.46 4.50 0.26
CA GLU A 36 23.27 3.53 -0.52
C GLU A 36 22.76 2.10 -0.33
N GLU A 37 22.48 1.72 0.90
CA GLU A 37 21.92 0.39 1.23
C GLU A 37 20.53 0.21 0.63
N CYS A 38 19.70 1.26 0.65
CA CYS A 38 18.37 1.23 0.04
C CYS A 38 18.45 1.06 -1.48
N ILE A 39 19.36 1.77 -2.14
CA ILE A 39 19.61 1.65 -3.59
C ILE A 39 20.15 0.25 -3.91
N PHE A 40 21.07 -0.28 -3.10
CA PHE A 40 21.61 -1.63 -3.29
C PHE A 40 20.50 -2.68 -3.20
N LEU A 41 19.62 -2.55 -2.21
CA LEU A 41 18.46 -3.44 -2.03
C LEU A 41 17.54 -3.38 -3.27
N LEU A 42 17.25 -2.18 -3.77
CA LEU A 42 16.41 -1.98 -4.96
C LEU A 42 17.08 -2.51 -6.24
N ALA A 43 18.41 -2.45 -6.32
CA ALA A 43 19.20 -2.93 -7.46
C ALA A 43 19.40 -4.45 -7.45
N GLN A 44 19.20 -5.11 -6.31
CA GLN A 44 19.44 -6.55 -6.13
C GLN A 44 18.74 -7.42 -7.19
N PRO A 45 17.45 -7.20 -7.52
CA PRO A 45 16.79 -8.00 -8.56
C PRO A 45 17.46 -7.90 -9.94
N PHE A 46 18.08 -6.77 -10.26
CA PHE A 46 18.81 -6.58 -11.51
C PHE A 46 20.18 -7.25 -11.46
N LEU A 47 20.90 -7.17 -10.34
CA LEU A 47 22.26 -7.73 -10.16
C LEU A 47 22.27 -9.27 -10.21
N THR A 48 21.15 -9.92 -10.03
CA THR A 48 21.02 -11.38 -10.17
C THR A 48 20.90 -11.86 -11.60
N UNK A 49 20.69 -10.97 -12.52
CA UNK A 49 20.55 -11.38 -13.70
C UNK A 49 21.80 -11.69 -14.24
N PRO A 50 22.00 -12.64 -15.06
CA PRO A 50 23.28 -13.11 -15.65
C PRO A 50 23.85 -12.14 -16.68
N LEU A 51 23.96 -10.90 -16.34
CA LEU A 51 24.50 -9.83 -17.18
C LEU A 51 25.82 -9.30 -16.63
N ASP A 52 26.60 -8.65 -17.47
CA ASP A 52 27.68 -7.76 -17.04
C ASP A 52 27.02 -6.62 -16.24
N SER A 53 26.84 -6.87 -14.95
CA SER A 53 25.97 -6.12 -14.07
C SER A 53 26.64 -4.86 -13.53
N TYR A 54 26.78 -3.84 -14.41
CA TYR A 54 27.17 -2.51 -13.99
C TYR A 54 26.17 -1.47 -14.50
N PHE A 55 25.86 -0.54 -13.65
CA PHE A 55 25.03 0.61 -14.01
C PHE A 55 25.92 1.75 -14.53
N VAL A 56 25.40 2.48 -15.51
CA VAL A 56 26.06 3.66 -16.05
C VAL A 56 25.41 4.90 -15.44
N CYS A 57 26.24 5.82 -14.98
CA CYS A 57 25.83 7.14 -14.53
C CYS A 57 26.38 8.16 -15.54
N THR A 58 25.50 8.87 -16.24
CA THR A 58 25.91 9.80 -17.28
C THR A 58 26.11 11.22 -16.76
N GLN A 59 25.46 11.56 -15.67
CA GLN A 59 25.54 12.90 -15.08
C GLN A 59 25.69 12.80 -13.56
N LEU A 60 26.48 13.67 -12.98
CA LEU A 60 26.71 13.77 -11.54
C LEU A 60 25.39 14.05 -10.77
N THR A 61 24.54 14.87 -11.35
CA THR A 61 23.22 15.23 -10.79
C THR A 61 22.27 14.04 -10.72
N GLU A 62 22.40 13.05 -11.62
CA GLU A 62 21.57 11.84 -11.64
C GLU A 62 21.77 11.03 -10.36
N ALA A 63 23.03 10.84 -9.94
CA ALA A 63 23.37 10.11 -8.71
C ALA A 63 22.73 10.78 -7.49
N PHE A 64 22.89 12.11 -7.35
CA PHE A 64 22.31 12.87 -6.24
C PHE A 64 20.78 12.76 -6.23
N SER A 65 20.13 12.94 -7.39
CA SER A 65 18.68 12.84 -7.52
C SER A 65 18.16 11.45 -7.13
N THR A 66 18.92 10.39 -7.46
CA THR A 66 18.60 9.01 -7.09
C THR A 66 18.61 8.83 -5.56
N TYR A 67 19.65 9.34 -4.89
CA TYR A 67 19.76 9.27 -3.43
C TYR A 67 18.60 9.99 -2.75
N VAL A 68 18.28 11.20 -3.20
CA VAL A 68 17.18 12.00 -2.62
C VAL A 68 15.82 11.31 -2.85
N ALA A 69 15.55 10.86 -4.07
CA ALA A 69 14.26 10.19 -4.40
C ALA A 69 14.07 8.91 -3.59
N THR A 70 15.12 8.07 -3.51
CA THR A 70 15.07 6.79 -2.77
C THR A 70 14.83 7.05 -1.29
N SER A 71 15.56 8.00 -0.69
CA SER A 71 15.43 8.33 0.74
C SER A 71 14.06 8.90 1.07
N LEU A 72 13.47 9.75 0.20
CA LEU A 72 12.14 10.31 0.39
C LEU A 72 11.06 9.21 0.40
N ILE A 73 11.12 8.31 -0.59
CA ILE A 73 10.11 7.25 -0.72
C ILE A 73 10.25 6.23 0.43
N ALA A 74 11.48 5.86 0.80
CA ALA A 74 11.74 5.01 1.97
C ALA A 74 11.19 5.65 3.25
N CYS A 75 11.41 6.96 3.42
CA CYS A 75 10.88 7.72 4.54
C CYS A 75 9.35 7.61 4.65
N PHE A 76 8.62 7.78 3.53
CA PHE A 76 7.16 7.65 3.53
C PHE A 76 6.70 6.27 3.99
N TYR A 77 7.38 5.20 3.57
CA TYR A 77 7.03 3.84 3.98
C TYR A 77 7.26 3.61 5.48
N PHE A 78 8.38 4.10 6.03
CA PHE A 78 8.70 3.95 7.45
C PHE A 78 7.81 4.82 8.34
N VAL A 79 7.42 6.01 7.87
CA VAL A 79 6.59 6.96 8.64
C VAL A 79 5.09 6.61 8.53
N PHE A 80 4.67 5.82 7.54
CA PHE A 80 3.26 5.47 7.33
C PHE A 80 2.56 4.96 8.58
N PRO A 81 3.09 3.98 9.34
CA PRO A 81 2.41 3.55 10.58
C PRO A 81 2.33 4.65 11.64
N PHE A 82 3.31 5.54 11.71
CA PHE A 82 3.30 6.69 12.62
C PHE A 82 2.21 7.70 12.22
N ILE A 83 2.10 8.02 10.93
CA ILE A 83 1.04 8.92 10.40
C ILE A 83 -0.34 8.31 10.69
N SER A 84 -0.51 7.01 10.41
CA SER A 84 -1.75 6.28 10.66
C SER A 84 -2.13 6.32 12.14
N TYR A 85 -1.15 6.14 13.03
CA TYR A 85 -1.34 6.22 14.48
C TYR A 85 -1.76 7.63 14.92
N GLN A 86 -1.14 8.69 14.36
CA GLN A 86 -1.52 10.08 14.69
C GLN A 86 -2.94 10.42 14.24
N ILE A 87 -3.33 9.96 13.06
CA ILE A 87 -4.71 10.11 12.54
C ILE A 87 -5.68 9.36 13.47
N TRP A 88 -5.32 8.14 13.88
CA TRP A 88 -6.10 7.32 14.79
C TRP A 88 -6.32 8.02 16.14
N CYS A 89 -5.25 8.56 16.74
CA CYS A 89 -5.32 9.30 18.01
C CYS A 89 -6.20 10.55 17.92
N PHE A 90 -6.26 11.17 16.74
CA PHE A 90 -7.17 12.30 16.49
C PHE A 90 -8.63 11.86 16.44
N LEU A 91 -8.90 10.68 15.85
CA LEU A 91 -10.26 10.15 15.67
C LEU A 91 -10.86 9.55 16.96
N ILE A 92 -10.03 9.07 17.90
CA ILE A 92 -10.45 8.41 19.14
C ILE A 92 -11.49 9.22 19.91
N PRO A 93 -11.31 10.54 20.20
CA PRO A 93 -12.27 11.30 21.01
C PRO A 93 -13.66 11.41 20.38
N SER A 94 -13.79 11.29 19.06
CA SER A 94 -15.06 11.43 18.34
C SER A 94 -15.79 10.10 18.17
N CYS A 95 -15.21 8.96 18.59
CA CYS A 95 -15.74 7.62 18.36
C CYS A 95 -16.29 6.99 19.65
N TYR A 96 -17.45 6.32 19.55
CA TYR A 96 -17.99 5.46 20.61
C TYR A 96 -17.08 4.22 20.78
N ARG A 97 -17.16 3.59 21.95
CA ARG A 97 -16.31 2.45 22.34
C ARG A 97 -16.34 1.30 21.32
N GLU A 98 -17.49 0.97 20.78
CA GLU A 98 -17.66 -0.09 19.77
C GLU A 98 -16.96 0.28 18.46
N GLN A 99 -17.13 1.51 17.99
CA GLN A 99 -16.50 2.05 16.79
C GLN A 99 -14.98 2.08 16.93
N ARG A 100 -14.47 2.40 18.13
CA ARG A 100 -13.03 2.45 18.43
C ARG A 100 -12.34 1.11 18.15
N THR A 101 -12.97 -0.01 18.56
CA THR A 101 -12.42 -1.36 18.33
C THR A 101 -12.38 -1.68 16.82
N LYS A 102 -13.43 -1.31 16.09
CA LYS A 102 -13.51 -1.51 14.63
C LYS A 102 -12.43 -0.74 13.88
N TYR A 103 -12.27 0.56 14.16
CA TYR A 103 -11.29 1.41 13.51
C TYR A 103 -9.85 0.97 13.82
N ASN A 104 -9.57 0.48 15.03
CA ASN A 104 -8.27 -0.07 15.40
C ASN A 104 -7.94 -1.30 14.55
N ARG A 105 -8.93 -2.17 14.30
CA ARG A 105 -8.79 -3.34 13.42
C ARG A 105 -8.47 -2.92 11.98
N PHE A 106 -9.17 -1.88 11.47
CA PHE A 106 -8.91 -1.33 10.12
C PHE A 106 -7.51 -0.76 10.00
N LEU A 107 -7.02 -0.09 11.04
CA LEU A 107 -5.67 0.48 11.05
C LEU A 107 -4.61 -0.62 10.91
N HIS A 108 -4.70 -1.68 11.71
CA HIS A 108 -3.78 -2.82 11.63
C HIS A 108 -3.87 -3.54 10.29
N PHE A 109 -5.09 -3.69 9.76
CA PHE A 109 -5.33 -4.32 8.45
C PHE A 109 -4.71 -3.48 7.33
N SER A 110 -4.85 -2.15 7.38
CA SER A 110 -4.23 -1.21 6.42
C SER A 110 -2.71 -1.33 6.41
N GLY A 111 -2.09 -1.36 7.58
CA GLY A 111 -0.64 -1.54 7.71
C GLY A 111 -0.19 -2.89 7.16
N PHE A 112 -0.91 -3.96 7.48
CA PHE A 112 -0.62 -5.32 6.98
C PHE A 112 -0.72 -5.36 5.46
N CYS A 113 -1.80 -4.81 4.87
CA CYS A 113 -1.99 -4.77 3.41
C CYS A 113 -0.86 -4.00 2.72
N LEU A 114 -0.45 -2.85 3.27
CA LEU A 114 0.64 -2.05 2.70
C LEU A 114 1.93 -2.86 2.61
N PHE A 115 2.38 -3.43 3.73
CA PHE A 115 3.65 -4.16 3.78
C PHE A 115 3.59 -5.46 2.97
N PHE A 116 2.45 -6.14 2.96
CA PHE A 116 2.24 -7.36 2.18
C PHE A 116 2.33 -7.08 0.67
N PHE A 117 1.64 -6.02 0.19
CA PHE A 117 1.69 -5.62 -1.22
C PHE A 117 3.09 -5.15 -1.61
N LEU A 118 3.78 -4.41 -0.76
CA LEU A 118 5.17 -4.00 -1.00
C LEU A 118 6.08 -5.22 -1.15
N PHE A 119 5.96 -6.19 -0.26
CA PHE A 119 6.74 -7.42 -0.31
C PHE A 119 6.48 -8.20 -1.60
N LEU A 120 5.20 -8.37 -1.99
CA LEU A 120 4.82 -9.05 -3.23
C LEU A 120 5.38 -8.31 -4.45
N THR A 121 5.24 -6.98 -4.48
CA THR A 121 5.72 -6.17 -5.61
C THR A 121 7.24 -6.29 -5.75
N PHE A 122 7.95 -6.17 -4.65
CA PHE A 122 9.42 -6.25 -4.66
C PHE A 122 9.91 -7.65 -5.02
N SER A 123 9.31 -8.70 -4.44
CA SER A 123 9.76 -10.10 -4.61
C SER A 123 9.37 -10.69 -5.96
N TRP A 124 8.23 -10.26 -6.53
CA TRP A 124 7.67 -10.92 -7.71
C TRP A 124 7.49 -9.97 -8.89
N VAL A 125 6.88 -8.80 -8.72
CA VAL A 125 6.57 -7.88 -9.82
C VAL A 125 7.87 -7.28 -10.40
N VAL A 126 8.74 -6.73 -9.56
CA VAL A 126 9.97 -6.05 -10.00
C VAL A 126 10.89 -6.98 -10.80
N PRO A 127 11.22 -8.20 -10.34
CA PRO A 127 12.05 -9.11 -11.14
C PRO A 127 11.42 -9.47 -12.49
N ASN A 128 10.11 -9.75 -12.52
CA ASN A 128 9.41 -10.10 -13.77
C ASN A 128 9.38 -8.95 -14.77
N VAL A 129 9.19 -7.72 -14.29
CA VAL A 129 9.23 -6.51 -15.12
C VAL A 129 10.61 -6.36 -15.77
N TRP A 130 11.69 -6.54 -14.99
CA TRP A 130 13.06 -6.40 -15.50
C TRP A 130 13.42 -7.53 -16.44
N HIS A 131 12.99 -8.76 -16.16
CA HIS A 131 13.18 -9.91 -17.06
C HIS A 131 12.47 -9.66 -18.41
N PHE A 132 11.25 -9.13 -18.39
CA PHE A 132 10.50 -8.77 -19.59
C PHE A 132 11.22 -7.68 -20.39
N LEU A 133 11.65 -6.59 -19.74
CA LEU A 133 12.34 -5.48 -20.40
C LEU A 133 13.69 -5.93 -21.01
N TYR A 134 14.40 -6.82 -20.32
CA TYR A 134 15.65 -7.41 -20.82
C TYR A 134 15.37 -8.25 -22.07
N PHE A 135 14.35 -9.11 -22.01
CA PHE A 135 13.99 -9.98 -23.15
C PHE A 135 13.63 -9.15 -24.39
N VAL A 136 12.84 -8.10 -24.23
CA VAL A 136 12.46 -7.17 -25.32
C VAL A 136 13.71 -6.47 -25.88
N GLY A 137 14.62 -6.03 -25.01
CA GLY A 137 15.87 -5.39 -25.42
C GLY A 137 16.85 -6.34 -26.13
N ALA A 138 16.84 -7.62 -25.75
CA ALA A 138 17.71 -8.65 -26.33
C ALA A 138 17.22 -9.15 -27.69
N THR A 139 15.97 -8.89 -28.07
CA THR A 139 15.37 -9.32 -29.35
C THR A 139 15.77 -8.39 -30.52
N SER A 140 16.86 -7.64 -30.36
CA SER A 140 17.38 -6.83 -31.46
C SER A 140 17.98 -7.73 -32.55
N THR A 141 17.57 -7.49 -33.79
CA THR A 141 18.00 -8.21 -35.00
C THR A 141 19.52 -8.15 -35.23
N GLU A 142 20.07 -9.17 -35.87
CA GLU A 142 21.50 -9.30 -36.17
C GLU A 142 22.13 -8.09 -36.90
N SER A 143 21.29 -7.24 -37.51
CA SER A 143 21.74 -6.04 -38.23
C SER A 143 22.03 -4.84 -37.34
N LEU A 144 21.54 -4.85 -36.05
CA LEU A 144 21.74 -3.73 -35.13
C LEU A 144 22.09 -4.27 -33.73
N MET A 145 23.36 -4.22 -33.38
CA MET A 145 23.85 -4.64 -32.06
C MET A 145 23.56 -3.55 -31.01
N ILE A 146 22.37 -3.58 -30.43
CA ILE A 146 22.00 -2.69 -29.33
C ILE A 146 22.25 -3.43 -28.01
N LYS A 147 23.27 -3.00 -27.26
CA LYS A 147 23.53 -3.50 -25.89
C LYS A 147 22.78 -2.65 -24.89
N LEU A 148 21.93 -3.27 -24.11
CA LEU A 148 21.20 -2.60 -23.04
C LEU A 148 22.17 -2.26 -21.89
N GLN A 149 22.46 -0.98 -21.73
CA GLN A 149 23.22 -0.46 -20.59
C GLN A 149 22.29 0.45 -19.77
N PRO A 150 21.65 -0.09 -18.73
CA PRO A 150 20.68 0.70 -17.97
C PRO A 150 21.36 1.80 -17.15
N LYS A 151 20.82 3.00 -17.21
CA LYS A 151 21.19 4.11 -16.33
C LYS A 151 20.59 3.84 -14.95
N ILE A 152 21.40 4.02 -13.90
CA ILE A 152 20.97 3.79 -12.52
C ILE A 152 19.75 4.65 -12.17
N TYR A 153 19.74 5.92 -12.61
CA TYR A 153 18.64 6.85 -12.35
C TYR A 153 17.32 6.33 -12.92
N ASP A 154 17.31 5.95 -14.20
CA ASP A 154 16.08 5.48 -14.88
C ASP A 154 15.58 4.18 -14.26
N TYR A 155 16.49 3.27 -13.89
CA TYR A 155 16.19 2.00 -13.23
C TYR A 155 15.49 2.25 -11.87
N ILE A 156 16.13 3.04 -11.02
CA ILE A 156 15.64 3.29 -9.65
C ILE A 156 14.32 4.06 -9.72
N MET A 157 14.21 5.10 -10.53
CA MET A 157 12.98 5.91 -10.64
C MET A 157 11.80 5.06 -11.15
N PHE A 158 12.05 4.15 -12.09
CA PHE A 158 11.01 3.25 -12.59
C PHE A 158 10.57 2.26 -11.51
N THR A 159 11.51 1.66 -10.77
CA THR A 159 11.24 0.73 -9.67
C THR A 159 10.45 1.43 -8.54
N LEU A 160 10.87 2.65 -8.17
CA LEU A 160 10.17 3.47 -7.16
C LEU A 160 8.74 3.79 -7.60
N ARG A 161 8.52 4.08 -8.88
CA ARG A 161 7.18 4.33 -9.43
C ARG A 161 6.28 3.10 -9.28
N ILE A 162 6.78 1.90 -9.60
CA ILE A 162 6.04 0.63 -9.43
C ILE A 162 5.67 0.44 -7.95
N LEU A 163 6.61 0.65 -7.04
CA LEU A 163 6.38 0.53 -5.59
C LEU A 163 5.32 1.53 -5.09
N CYS A 164 5.38 2.79 -5.56
CA CYS A 164 4.37 3.82 -5.21
C CYS A 164 2.97 3.44 -5.67
N ILE A 165 2.83 2.98 -6.92
CA ILE A 165 1.53 2.53 -7.47
C ILE A 165 1.01 1.35 -6.65
N SER A 166 1.87 0.37 -6.34
CA SER A 166 1.53 -0.80 -5.53
C SER A 166 1.05 -0.39 -4.12
N SER A 167 1.69 0.60 -3.49
CA SER A 167 1.29 1.06 -2.16
C SER A 167 -0.10 1.72 -2.17
N VAL A 168 -0.42 2.49 -3.21
CA VAL A 168 -1.77 3.07 -3.39
C VAL A 168 -2.80 1.95 -3.58
N CYS A 169 -2.48 0.98 -4.44
CA CYS A 169 -3.36 -0.18 -4.72
C CYS A 169 -3.60 -1.04 -3.47
N SER A 170 -2.64 -1.11 -2.55
CA SER A 170 -2.75 -1.89 -1.30
C SER A 170 -3.83 -1.35 -0.37
N GLN A 171 -4.20 -0.07 -0.49
CA GLN A 171 -5.24 0.55 0.35
C GLN A 171 -6.66 0.30 -0.17
N VAL A 172 -6.80 -0.22 -1.38
CA VAL A 172 -8.13 -0.46 -2.00
C VAL A 172 -8.94 -1.51 -1.24
N PRO A 173 -8.41 -2.67 -0.86
CA PRO A 173 -9.18 -3.64 -0.04
C PRO A 173 -9.68 -3.03 1.26
N VAL A 174 -8.89 -2.17 1.90
CA VAL A 174 -9.26 -1.49 3.16
C VAL A 174 -10.42 -0.53 2.93
N ILE A 175 -10.34 0.28 1.87
CA ILE A 175 -11.39 1.25 1.48
C ILE A 175 -12.69 0.51 1.16
N VAL A 176 -12.60 -0.60 0.43
CA VAL A 176 -13.76 -1.44 0.06
C VAL A 176 -14.44 -1.97 1.33
N ILE A 177 -13.68 -2.50 2.29
CA ILE A 177 -14.22 -3.01 3.56
C ILE A 177 -14.88 -1.88 4.35
N CYS A 178 -14.23 -0.72 4.46
CA CYS A 178 -14.77 0.46 5.17
C CYS A 178 -16.10 0.95 4.56
N LEU A 179 -16.25 0.89 3.24
CA LEU A 179 -17.45 1.32 2.54
C LEU A 179 -18.58 0.30 2.63
N LEU A 180 -18.26 -0.99 2.71
CA LEU A 180 -19.23 -2.08 2.71
C LEU A 180 -19.83 -2.34 4.10
N GLU A 181 -19.07 -2.13 5.16
CA GLU A 181 -19.47 -2.45 6.53
C GLU A 181 -20.82 -1.81 6.93
N PRO A 182 -21.09 -0.51 6.67
CA PRO A 182 -22.40 0.07 7.03
C PRO A 182 -23.53 -0.29 6.08
N ARG A 183 -23.28 -0.85 4.90
CA ARG A 183 -24.27 -1.09 3.84
C ARG A 183 -24.77 -2.53 3.75
N GLY A 184 -24.11 -3.46 4.40
CA GLY A 184 -24.53 -4.87 4.46
C GLY A 184 -24.18 -5.72 3.25
N LEU A 185 -24.46 -7.00 3.38
CA LEU A 185 -24.08 -8.08 2.42
C LEU A 185 -24.63 -7.89 0.99
N SER A 186 -25.83 -7.35 0.84
CA SER A 186 -26.51 -7.21 -0.46
C SER A 186 -25.74 -6.30 -1.44
N VAL A 187 -25.03 -5.29 -0.92
CA VAL A 187 -24.27 -4.35 -1.74
C VAL A 187 -23.00 -5.02 -2.28
N VAL A 188 -22.36 -5.91 -1.49
CA VAL A 188 -21.14 -6.63 -1.89
C VAL A 188 -21.39 -7.51 -3.11
N THR A 189 -22.47 -8.30 -3.08
CA THR A 189 -22.82 -9.23 -4.16
C THR A 189 -23.14 -8.50 -5.46
N ASN A 190 -23.76 -7.32 -5.37
CA ASN A 190 -24.14 -6.51 -6.53
C ASN A 190 -22.91 -5.82 -7.19
N HIS A 191 -21.84 -5.56 -6.41
CA HIS A 191 -20.69 -4.78 -6.89
C HIS A 191 -19.45 -5.63 -7.21
N ARG A 192 -19.54 -6.96 -7.23
CA ARG A 192 -18.42 -7.88 -7.57
C ARG A 192 -17.79 -7.60 -8.93
N ARG A 193 -18.60 -7.19 -9.90
CA ARG A 193 -18.11 -6.83 -11.25
C ARG A 193 -17.12 -5.67 -11.22
N PHE A 194 -17.33 -4.71 -10.31
CA PHE A 194 -16.43 -3.56 -10.13
C PHE A 194 -15.06 -4.01 -9.62
N PHE A 195 -15.01 -5.03 -8.76
CA PHE A 195 -13.74 -5.54 -8.22
C PHE A 195 -12.86 -6.15 -9.31
N ILE A 196 -13.47 -6.85 -10.28
CA ILE A 196 -12.75 -7.43 -11.44
C ILE A 196 -12.17 -6.30 -12.31
N VAL A 197 -12.99 -5.33 -12.71
CA VAL A 197 -12.56 -4.18 -13.52
C VAL A 197 -11.47 -3.39 -12.79
N PHE A 198 -11.65 -3.17 -11.49
CA PHE A 198 -10.71 -2.42 -10.66
C PHE A 198 -9.36 -3.13 -10.53
N SER A 199 -9.37 -4.47 -10.31
CA SER A 199 -8.13 -5.26 -10.22
C SER A 199 -7.37 -5.24 -11.56
N LEU A 200 -8.08 -5.31 -12.68
CA LEU A 200 -7.49 -5.25 -14.01
C LEU A 200 -6.88 -3.87 -14.29
N PHE A 201 -7.56 -2.80 -13.89
CA PHE A 201 -7.08 -1.42 -14.03
C PHE A 201 -5.82 -1.18 -13.19
N THR A 202 -5.82 -1.63 -11.92
CA THR A 202 -4.66 -1.49 -11.02
C THR A 202 -3.46 -2.31 -11.51
N ALA A 203 -3.70 -3.52 -12.03
CA ALA A 203 -2.66 -4.34 -12.65
C ALA A 203 -2.05 -3.64 -13.86
N ALA A 204 -2.89 -3.05 -14.74
CA ALA A 204 -2.44 -2.33 -15.92
C ALA A 204 -1.55 -1.13 -15.58
N LEU A 205 -1.83 -0.46 -14.45
CA LEU A 205 -1.00 0.67 -13.98
C LEU A 205 0.33 0.20 -13.35
N SER A 206 0.33 -0.98 -12.70
CA SER A 206 1.47 -1.47 -11.91
C SER A 206 2.49 -2.24 -12.75
N THR A 207 2.04 -2.89 -13.84
CA THR A 207 2.89 -3.78 -14.64
C THR A 207 3.19 -3.18 -16.02
N PRO A 208 4.30 -3.60 -16.66
CA PRO A 208 4.57 -3.22 -18.04
C PRO A 208 3.49 -3.78 -18.97
N PRO A 209 3.41 -3.30 -20.22
CA PRO A 209 2.38 -3.75 -21.18
C PRO A 209 2.67 -5.17 -21.71
N ASP A 210 2.80 -6.13 -20.80
CA ASP A 210 2.95 -7.56 -21.08
C ASP A 210 1.68 -8.27 -20.60
N ILE A 211 1.01 -8.96 -21.51
CA ILE A 211 -0.26 -9.63 -21.27
C ILE A 211 -0.16 -10.64 -20.13
N TRP A 212 0.92 -11.43 -20.10
CA TRP A 212 1.10 -12.48 -19.07
C TRP A 212 1.28 -11.88 -17.68
N CYS A 213 2.19 -10.88 -17.54
CA CYS A 213 2.42 -10.19 -16.25
C CYS A 213 1.15 -9.49 -15.78
N GLN A 214 0.43 -8.82 -16.69
CA GLN A 214 -0.81 -8.11 -16.38
C GLN A 214 -1.92 -9.07 -15.93
N MET A 215 -2.08 -10.20 -16.60
CA MET A 215 -3.09 -11.22 -16.26
C MET A 215 -2.83 -11.82 -14.86
N VAL A 216 -1.58 -12.20 -14.59
CA VAL A 216 -1.21 -12.79 -13.28
C VAL A 216 -1.35 -11.73 -12.17
N ALA A 217 -0.87 -10.51 -12.39
CA ALA A 217 -1.00 -9.41 -11.41
C ALA A 217 -2.48 -9.10 -11.13
N SER A 218 -3.31 -9.01 -12.17
CA SER A 218 -4.75 -8.77 -12.04
C SER A 218 -5.43 -9.87 -11.22
N PHE A 219 -5.11 -11.13 -11.52
CA PHE A 219 -5.64 -12.29 -10.79
C PHE A 219 -5.27 -12.24 -9.31
N LEU A 220 -3.99 -11.95 -9.00
CA LEU A 220 -3.51 -11.86 -7.61
C LEU A 220 -4.22 -10.73 -6.85
N ILE A 221 -4.34 -9.54 -7.46
CA ILE A 221 -5.03 -8.39 -6.86
C ILE A 221 -6.50 -8.73 -6.60
N PHE A 222 -7.15 -9.37 -7.57
CA PHE A 222 -8.56 -9.80 -7.46
C PHE A 222 -8.75 -10.79 -6.31
N VAL A 223 -7.87 -11.81 -6.21
CA VAL A 223 -7.93 -12.82 -5.14
C VAL A 223 -7.76 -12.16 -3.77
N ILE A 224 -6.83 -11.19 -3.65
CA ILE A 224 -6.60 -10.47 -2.37
C ILE A 224 -7.84 -9.64 -2.00
N ILE A 225 -8.47 -8.95 -2.97
CA ILE A 225 -9.70 -8.16 -2.72
C ILE A 225 -10.85 -9.10 -2.27
N GLU A 226 -11.04 -10.22 -2.99
CA GLU A 226 -12.09 -11.20 -2.64
C GLU A 226 -11.85 -11.83 -1.27
N LEU A 227 -10.61 -12.16 -0.95
CA LEU A 227 -10.25 -12.73 0.36
C LEU A 227 -10.48 -11.70 1.48
N ALA A 228 -10.13 -10.44 1.25
CA ALA A 228 -10.37 -9.34 2.19
C ALA A 228 -11.87 -9.14 2.43
N VAL A 229 -12.68 -9.13 1.37
CA VAL A 229 -14.15 -9.04 1.44
C VAL A 229 -14.72 -10.24 2.21
N TYR A 230 -14.23 -11.44 1.93
CA TYR A 230 -14.68 -12.68 2.59
C TYR A 230 -14.40 -12.63 4.10
N VAL A 231 -13.19 -12.20 4.50
CA VAL A 231 -12.82 -12.03 5.92
C VAL A 231 -13.73 -10.99 6.59
N ALA A 232 -14.00 -9.87 5.91
CA ALA A 232 -14.90 -8.82 6.43
C ALA A 232 -16.32 -9.36 6.67
N LEU A 233 -16.84 -10.17 5.74
CA LEU A 233 -18.15 -10.80 5.86
C LEU A 233 -18.21 -11.78 7.04
N ILE A 234 -17.16 -12.61 7.23
CA ILE A 234 -17.09 -13.53 8.38
C ILE A 234 -17.12 -12.74 9.69
N VAL A 235 -16.35 -11.66 9.78
CA VAL A 235 -16.30 -10.80 10.99
C VAL A 235 -17.68 -10.19 11.25
N GLN A 236 -18.34 -9.68 10.21
CA GLN A 236 -19.68 -9.06 10.33
C GLN A 236 -20.72 -10.07 10.83
N VAL A 237 -20.80 -11.26 10.22
CA VAL A 237 -21.72 -12.32 10.61
C VAL A 237 -21.48 -12.76 12.06
N ARG A 238 -20.20 -12.86 12.46
CA ARG A 238 -19.82 -13.20 13.83
C ARG A 238 -20.30 -12.14 14.84
N GLU A 239 -20.13 -10.86 14.51
CA GLU A 239 -20.58 -9.73 15.37
C GLU A 239 -22.12 -9.72 15.51
N GLU A 240 -22.85 -9.93 14.42
CA GLU A 240 -24.31 -10.00 14.42
C GLU A 240 -24.80 -11.18 15.27
N GLY A 241 -24.14 -12.34 15.18
CA GLY A 241 -24.43 -13.51 15.99
C GLY A 241 -24.20 -13.29 17.49
N TRP A 242 -23.16 -12.55 17.87
CA TRP A 242 -22.91 -12.17 19.27
C TRP A 242 -23.98 -11.22 19.79
N THR A 243 -24.36 -10.22 19.01
CA THR A 243 -25.37 -9.22 19.37
C THR A 243 -26.75 -9.86 19.57
N SER A 244 -27.12 -10.81 18.70
CA SER A 244 -28.40 -11.53 18.84
C SER A 244 -28.46 -12.41 20.09
N ARG A 245 -27.36 -13.10 20.42
CA ARG A 245 -27.27 -13.91 21.66
C ARG A 245 -27.36 -13.06 22.91
N MET A 246 -26.70 -11.90 22.94
CA MET A 246 -26.77 -10.99 24.10
C MET A 246 -28.18 -10.41 24.29
N ARG A 247 -28.87 -10.13 23.19
CA ARG A 247 -30.27 -9.67 23.23
C ARG A 247 -31.20 -10.77 23.77
N GLU A 248 -30.98 -12.01 23.38
CA GLU A 248 -31.74 -13.17 23.84
C GLU A 248 -31.54 -13.44 25.33
N SER A 249 -30.27 -13.40 25.81
CA SER A 249 -29.99 -13.60 27.24
C SER A 249 -30.58 -12.47 28.11
N GLY A 250 -30.52 -11.21 27.65
CA GLY A 250 -31.10 -10.06 28.35
C GLY A 250 -32.64 -10.12 28.43
N SER A 251 -33.27 -10.76 27.43
CA SER A 251 -34.76 -10.91 27.44
C SER A 251 -35.22 -12.05 28.35
N ILE A 252 -34.34 -12.99 28.71
CA ILE A 252 -34.64 -14.08 29.65
C ILE A 252 -34.58 -13.55 31.10
N ASP A 253 -33.56 -12.75 31.42
CA ASP A 253 -33.40 -12.15 32.75
C ASP A 253 -34.56 -11.22 33.12
N THR A 254 -35.14 -10.50 32.15
CA THR A 254 -36.30 -9.62 32.38
C THR A 254 -37.65 -10.35 32.53
N LYS A 255 -37.70 -11.65 32.25
CA LYS A 255 -38.93 -12.48 32.42
C LYS A 255 -38.93 -13.24 33.73
N GLU A 256 -37.83 -13.28 34.47
CA GLU A 256 -37.71 -13.97 35.75
C GLU A 256 -37.87 -13.01 36.96
N GLU A 257 -37.96 -11.70 36.73
CA GLU A 257 -38.34 -10.68 37.74
C GLU A 257 -39.82 -10.37 37.67
#